data_39a514f6fd7e528645a163eb5d6f5ab6
#
_entry.id   39a514f6fd7e528645a163eb5d6f5ab6
#
_cell.length_a   1.000
_cell.length_b   1.000
_cell.length_c   1.000
_cell.angle_alpha   90.00
_cell.angle_beta   90.00
_cell.angle_gamma   90.00
#
_symmetry.space_group_name_H-M   'P 1'
#
loop_
_entity.id
_entity.type
_entity.pdbx_description
1 polymer ?
#
loop_
_entity_poly.entity_id
_entity_poly.type
_entity_poly.pdbx_seq_one_letter_code
_entity_poly.pdbx_strand_id
1 'polypeptide(L)'
;MIYKVFLDTNILLSGIFFDGNESKILDVVELNLVTSEDAVDELRRAVKKKLKYLTERTIEIALAETEKALSDIVIVPRAKYTHKLKEAETLMKYKKDIPILAAVLYIEPDYFLTGDMHFFTDQIKKIVNVINARDFLPRIK
;
A
#
# COMPACT_ATOMS: atom_id res chain seq x y z
N MET A 1 20.11 -7.29 4.56
CA MET A 1 19.38 -6.04 4.91
C MET A 1 17.90 -6.23 4.69
N ILE A 2 17.10 -5.87 5.67
CA ILE A 2 15.64 -5.97 5.60
C ILE A 2 15.07 -4.60 5.22
N TYR A 3 14.39 -4.53 4.07
CA TYR A 3 13.75 -3.29 3.65
C TYR A 3 12.40 -3.11 4.31
N LYS A 4 12.13 -1.88 4.75
CA LYS A 4 10.80 -1.45 5.17
C LYS A 4 10.08 -0.97 3.91
N VAL A 5 8.99 -1.64 3.57
CA VAL A 5 8.24 -1.38 2.32
C VAL A 5 6.81 -0.98 2.65
N PHE A 6 6.42 0.23 2.27
CA PHE A 6 5.04 0.67 2.42
C PHE A 6 4.23 0.20 1.21
N LEU A 7 3.10 -0.43 1.50
CA LEU A 7 2.21 -0.98 0.47
C LEU A 7 0.96 -0.11 0.32
N ASP A 8 0.77 0.44 -0.89
CA ASP A 8 -0.45 1.18 -1.21
C ASP A 8 -1.63 0.21 -1.40
N THR A 9 -2.84 0.73 -1.36
CA THR A 9 -4.08 -0.06 -1.46
C THR A 9 -4.12 -0.96 -2.69
N ASN A 10 -3.74 -0.43 -3.86
CA ASN A 10 -3.78 -1.21 -5.11
C ASN A 10 -2.80 -2.38 -5.09
N ILE A 11 -1.66 -2.23 -4.42
CA ILE A 11 -0.69 -3.33 -4.27
C ILE A 11 -1.27 -4.43 -3.38
N LEU A 12 -1.91 -4.03 -2.29
CA LEU A 12 -2.56 -4.98 -1.38
C LEU A 12 -3.69 -5.75 -2.09
N LEU A 13 -4.55 -5.02 -2.80
CA LEU A 13 -5.66 -5.64 -3.51
C LEU A 13 -5.16 -6.65 -4.55
N SER A 14 -4.20 -6.24 -5.37
CA SER A 14 -3.64 -7.12 -6.40
C SER A 14 -2.87 -8.29 -5.81
N GLY A 15 -2.12 -8.07 -4.74
CA GLY A 15 -1.32 -9.11 -4.10
C GLY A 15 -2.16 -10.17 -3.40
N ILE A 16 -3.29 -9.79 -2.85
CA ILE A 16 -4.17 -10.72 -2.12
C ILE A 16 -5.01 -11.55 -3.09
N PHE A 17 -5.52 -10.96 -4.16
CA PHE A 17 -6.54 -11.59 -5.01
C PHE A 17 -6.06 -12.06 -6.37
N PHE A 18 -4.87 -11.69 -6.81
CA PHE A 18 -4.36 -12.06 -8.13
C PHE A 18 -2.94 -12.60 -8.05
N ASP A 19 -2.62 -13.55 -8.91
CA ASP A 19 -1.25 -14.03 -9.07
C ASP A 19 -0.48 -13.05 -9.95
N GLY A 20 0.67 -12.59 -9.45
CA GLY A 20 1.48 -11.63 -10.19
C GLY A 20 2.65 -11.13 -9.35
N ASN A 21 3.22 -10.02 -9.76
CA ASN A 21 4.37 -9.44 -9.06
C ASN A 21 4.03 -9.06 -7.62
N GLU A 22 2.82 -8.52 -7.41
CA GLU A 22 2.37 -8.07 -6.09
C GLU A 22 2.24 -9.25 -5.13
N SER A 23 1.66 -10.37 -5.55
CA SER A 23 1.51 -11.55 -4.69
C SER A 23 2.86 -12.14 -4.32
N LYS A 24 3.82 -12.12 -5.25
CA LYS A 24 5.18 -12.59 -4.97
C LYS A 24 5.87 -11.73 -3.92
N ILE A 25 5.67 -10.42 -3.98
CA ILE A 25 6.25 -9.49 -3.01
C ILE A 25 5.67 -9.74 -1.62
N LEU A 26 4.35 -9.97 -1.52
CA LEU A 26 3.71 -10.24 -0.23
C LEU A 26 4.23 -11.52 0.42
N ASP A 27 4.76 -12.46 -0.36
CA ASP A 27 5.28 -13.73 0.14
C ASP A 27 6.75 -13.68 0.55
N VAL A 28 7.44 -12.56 0.32
CA VAL A 28 8.86 -12.46 0.70
C VAL A 28 9.00 -12.22 2.20
N VAL A 29 9.52 -13.23 2.90
CA VAL A 29 9.63 -13.24 4.37
C VAL A 29 10.59 -12.17 4.90
N GLU A 30 11.62 -11.84 4.12
CA GLU A 30 12.67 -10.91 4.55
C GLU A 30 12.26 -9.43 4.48
N LEU A 31 11.07 -9.13 3.96
CA LEU A 31 10.60 -7.75 3.89
C LEU A 31 9.84 -7.37 5.15
N ASN A 32 10.02 -6.15 5.61
CA ASN A 32 9.22 -5.56 6.67
C ASN A 32 8.07 -4.78 6.01
N LEU A 33 6.95 -5.45 5.81
CA LEU A 33 5.80 -4.86 5.13
C LEU A 33 4.99 -3.98 6.08
N VAL A 34 4.69 -2.77 5.64
CA VAL A 34 3.95 -1.80 6.43
C VAL A 34 2.92 -1.11 5.54
N THR A 35 1.81 -0.71 6.14
CA THR A 35 0.79 0.09 5.47
C THR A 35 0.14 1.00 6.50
N SER A 36 -0.90 1.73 6.10
CA SER A 36 -1.57 2.68 6.96
C SER A 36 -3.03 2.32 7.17
N GLU A 37 -3.62 2.85 8.24
CA GLU A 37 -5.04 2.69 8.51
C GLU A 37 -5.89 3.18 7.34
N ASP A 38 -5.54 4.32 6.73
CA ASP A 38 -6.28 4.84 5.57
C ASP A 38 -6.21 3.90 4.37
N ALA A 39 -5.04 3.31 4.11
CA ALA A 39 -4.89 2.35 3.01
C ALA A 39 -5.73 1.09 3.26
N VAL A 40 -5.76 0.61 4.50
CA VAL A 40 -6.55 -0.56 4.89
C VAL A 40 -8.04 -0.29 4.78
N ASP A 41 -8.50 0.89 5.21
CA ASP A 41 -9.91 1.27 5.08
C ASP A 41 -10.32 1.31 3.60
N GLU A 42 -9.47 1.88 2.76
CA GLU A 42 -9.71 1.91 1.32
C GLU A 42 -9.73 0.50 0.72
N LEU A 43 -8.83 -0.37 1.16
CA LEU A 43 -8.76 -1.76 0.74
C LEU A 43 -10.07 -2.50 1.06
N ARG A 44 -10.56 -2.37 2.29
CA ARG A 44 -11.81 -3.01 2.70
C ARG A 44 -13.00 -2.51 1.89
N ARG A 45 -13.06 -1.21 1.61
CA ARG A 45 -14.10 -0.64 0.76
C ARG A 45 -14.00 -1.18 -0.67
N ALA A 46 -12.79 -1.26 -1.21
CA ALA A 46 -12.56 -1.77 -2.56
C ALA A 46 -12.97 -3.24 -2.71
N VAL A 47 -12.66 -4.06 -1.71
CA VAL A 47 -13.05 -5.48 -1.69
C VAL A 47 -14.56 -5.61 -1.74
N LYS A 48 -15.28 -4.84 -0.93
CA LYS A 48 -16.75 -4.88 -0.90
C LYS A 48 -17.37 -4.45 -2.22
N LYS A 49 -16.80 -3.42 -2.87
CA LYS A 49 -17.35 -2.87 -4.12
C LYS A 49 -17.03 -3.69 -5.35
N LYS A 50 -15.80 -4.22 -5.42
CA LYS A 50 -15.27 -4.80 -6.66
C LYS A 50 -15.29 -6.31 -6.68
N LEU A 51 -15.57 -6.96 -5.56
CA LEU A 51 -15.49 -8.40 -5.45
C LEU A 51 -16.27 -9.14 -6.53
N LYS A 52 -17.51 -8.74 -6.76
CA LYS A 52 -18.39 -9.39 -7.74
C LYS A 52 -17.84 -9.29 -9.18
N TYR A 53 -16.94 -8.36 -9.44
CA TYR A 53 -16.34 -8.18 -10.76
C TYR A 53 -14.97 -8.83 -10.87
N LEU A 54 -14.31 -9.11 -9.74
CA LEU A 54 -12.94 -9.57 -9.71
C LEU A 54 -12.81 -11.07 -9.48
N THR A 55 -13.71 -11.66 -8.68
CA THR A 55 -13.65 -13.06 -8.29
C THR A 55 -15.06 -13.63 -8.11
N GLU A 56 -15.14 -14.97 -8.03
CA GLU A 56 -16.39 -15.67 -7.70
C GLU A 56 -16.56 -15.88 -6.20
N ARG A 57 -15.63 -15.36 -5.40
CA ARG A 57 -15.68 -15.49 -3.94
C ARG A 57 -16.83 -14.71 -3.36
N THR A 58 -17.39 -15.18 -2.23
CA THR A 58 -18.34 -14.40 -1.45
C THR A 58 -17.62 -13.25 -0.76
N ILE A 59 -18.36 -12.22 -0.39
CA ILE A 59 -17.79 -11.07 0.32
C ILE A 59 -17.15 -11.51 1.64
N GLU A 60 -17.81 -12.44 2.36
CA GLU A 60 -17.29 -12.94 3.64
C GLU A 60 -15.93 -13.62 3.48
N ILE A 61 -15.80 -14.47 2.46
CA ILE A 61 -14.53 -15.17 2.19
C ILE A 61 -13.45 -14.18 1.80
N ALA A 62 -13.77 -13.22 0.94
CA ALA A 62 -12.80 -12.21 0.49
C ALA A 62 -12.32 -11.35 1.64
N LEU A 63 -13.24 -10.94 2.54
CA LEU A 63 -12.86 -10.15 3.71
C LEU A 63 -11.99 -10.99 4.67
N ALA A 64 -12.30 -12.28 4.83
CA ALA A 64 -11.49 -13.16 5.66
C ALA A 64 -10.08 -13.32 5.09
N GLU A 65 -9.95 -13.48 3.77
CA GLU A 65 -8.63 -13.55 3.10
C GLU A 65 -7.86 -12.23 3.27
N THR A 66 -8.56 -11.10 3.21
CA THR A 66 -7.97 -9.78 3.42
C THR A 66 -7.39 -9.66 4.83
N GLU A 67 -8.19 -10.01 5.86
CA GLU A 67 -7.73 -9.93 7.25
C GLU A 67 -6.57 -10.88 7.52
N LYS A 68 -6.59 -12.06 6.91
CA LYS A 68 -5.49 -13.02 7.04
C LYS A 68 -4.20 -12.46 6.47
N ALA A 69 -4.26 -11.86 5.28
CA ALA A 69 -3.09 -11.23 4.65
C ALA A 69 -2.57 -10.06 5.48
N LEU A 70 -3.46 -9.25 6.03
CA LEU A 70 -3.09 -8.09 6.84
C LEU A 70 -2.45 -8.49 8.17
N SER A 71 -2.67 -9.72 8.65
CA SER A 71 -2.10 -10.15 9.93
C SER A 71 -0.56 -10.18 9.93
N ASP A 72 0.06 -10.27 8.77
CA ASP A 72 1.52 -10.27 8.61
C ASP A 72 2.09 -8.89 8.24
N ILE A 73 1.24 -7.87 8.21
CA ILE A 73 1.61 -6.51 7.79
C ILE A 73 1.40 -5.56 8.97
N VAL A 74 2.39 -4.70 9.22
CA VAL A 74 2.26 -3.66 10.25
C VAL A 74 1.34 -2.58 9.75
N ILE A 75 0.27 -2.28 10.49
CA ILE A 75 -0.69 -1.24 10.13
C ILE A 75 -0.48 -0.05 11.08
N VAL A 76 -0.04 1.08 10.53
CA VAL A 76 0.20 2.29 11.32
C VAL A 76 -1.13 3.04 11.50
N PRO A 77 -1.55 3.30 12.74
CA PRO A 77 -2.83 3.97 12.99
C PRO A 77 -2.78 5.45 12.58
N ARG A 78 -3.93 5.96 12.16
CA ARG A 78 -4.10 7.32 11.64
C ARG A 78 -3.58 8.38 12.60
N ALA A 79 -3.77 8.19 13.90
CA ALA A 79 -3.31 9.13 14.91
C ALA A 79 -1.80 9.39 14.85
N LYS A 80 -1.02 8.44 14.34
CA LYS A 80 0.44 8.58 14.25
C LYS A 80 0.89 9.52 13.14
N TYR A 81 0.13 9.65 12.04
CA TYR A 81 0.57 10.44 10.90
C TYR A 81 -0.31 11.65 10.58
N THR A 82 -1.34 11.93 11.41
CA THR A 82 -2.23 13.08 11.22
C THR A 82 -1.46 14.39 11.11
N HIS A 83 -0.40 14.54 11.91
CA HIS A 83 0.43 15.75 11.89
C HIS A 83 1.22 15.96 10.59
N LYS A 84 1.25 14.96 9.70
CA LYS A 84 1.91 15.06 8.40
C LYS A 84 0.96 15.46 7.27
N LEU A 85 -0.34 15.60 7.55
CA LEU A 85 -1.32 15.93 6.52
C LEU A 85 -1.03 17.27 5.81
N LYS A 86 -0.63 18.30 6.56
CA LYS A 86 -0.32 19.60 5.97
C LYS A 86 0.86 19.53 5.00
N GLU A 87 1.91 18.82 5.39
CA GLU A 87 3.07 18.62 4.52
C GLU A 87 2.68 17.84 3.26
N ALA A 88 1.88 16.79 3.42
CA ALA A 88 1.40 15.99 2.29
C ALA A 88 0.56 16.82 1.32
N GLU A 89 -0.27 17.74 1.82
CA GLU A 89 -1.08 18.62 0.99
C GLU A 89 -0.25 19.51 0.07
N THR A 90 0.96 19.88 0.48
CA THR A 90 1.85 20.69 -0.35
C THR A 90 2.43 19.90 -1.52
N LEU A 91 2.44 18.56 -1.42
CA LEU A 91 3.04 17.67 -2.41
C LEU A 91 2.04 16.92 -3.26
N MET A 92 0.77 16.87 -2.84
CA MET A 92 -0.26 16.05 -3.45
C MET A 92 -1.56 16.84 -3.60
N LYS A 93 -2.02 17.01 -4.85
CA LYS A 93 -3.26 17.75 -5.13
C LYS A 93 -4.52 16.88 -5.04
N TYR A 94 -4.39 15.56 -5.09
CA TYR A 94 -5.54 14.66 -5.07
C TYR A 94 -5.88 14.31 -3.62
N LYS A 95 -7.08 14.72 -3.19
CA LYS A 95 -7.49 14.61 -1.77
C LYS A 95 -7.43 13.19 -1.22
N LYS A 96 -7.77 12.19 -2.04
CA LYS A 96 -7.75 10.79 -1.61
C LYS A 96 -6.34 10.29 -1.30
N ASP A 97 -5.35 10.86 -1.97
CA ASP A 97 -3.96 10.41 -1.86
C ASP A 97 -3.20 11.10 -0.76
N ILE A 98 -3.74 12.21 -0.24
CA ILE A 98 -3.07 12.99 0.82
C ILE A 98 -2.86 12.18 2.09
N PRO A 99 -3.86 11.47 2.64
CA PRO A 99 -3.63 10.66 3.85
C PRO A 99 -2.63 9.53 3.64
N ILE A 100 -2.59 8.94 2.44
CA ILE A 100 -1.62 7.89 2.11
C ILE A 100 -0.21 8.48 2.13
N LEU A 101 -0.02 9.63 1.48
CA LEU A 101 1.29 10.29 1.47
C LEU A 101 1.70 10.73 2.87
N ALA A 102 0.76 11.23 3.68
CA ALA A 102 1.04 11.61 5.06
C ALA A 102 1.62 10.43 5.86
N ALA A 103 1.03 9.25 5.71
CA ALA A 103 1.54 8.04 6.36
C ALA A 103 2.94 7.70 5.87
N VAL A 104 3.19 7.79 4.58
CA VAL A 104 4.51 7.52 3.99
C VAL A 104 5.55 8.50 4.55
N LEU A 105 5.21 9.78 4.65
CA LEU A 105 6.10 10.79 5.20
C LEU A 105 6.44 10.52 6.67
N TYR A 106 5.49 10.03 7.44
CA TYR A 106 5.70 9.67 8.85
C TYR A 106 6.56 8.40 8.98
N ILE A 107 6.24 7.37 8.19
CA ILE A 107 6.88 6.04 8.30
C ILE A 107 8.31 6.07 7.79
N GLU A 108 8.59 6.87 6.77
CA GLU A 108 9.90 6.94 6.11
C GLU A 108 10.38 5.55 5.65
N PRO A 109 9.59 4.85 4.82
CA PRO A 109 9.98 3.51 4.35
C PRO A 109 11.18 3.58 3.41
N ASP A 110 11.86 2.44 3.26
CA ASP A 110 12.92 2.33 2.26
C ASP A 110 12.35 2.40 0.84
N TYR A 111 11.13 1.87 0.66
CA TYR A 111 10.41 1.90 -0.61
C TYR A 111 8.93 2.15 -0.37
N PHE A 112 8.34 2.99 -1.22
CA PHE A 112 6.89 3.18 -1.28
C PHE A 112 6.39 2.48 -2.55
N LEU A 113 5.73 1.34 -2.36
CA LEU A 113 5.25 0.50 -3.44
C LEU A 113 3.84 0.89 -3.83
N THR A 114 3.67 1.36 -5.06
CA THR A 114 2.36 1.78 -5.56
C THR A 114 2.29 1.65 -7.08
N GLY A 115 1.08 1.46 -7.59
CA GLY A 115 0.82 1.52 -9.03
C GLY A 115 0.15 2.83 -9.46
N ASP A 116 -0.09 3.74 -8.51
CA ASP A 116 -0.79 5.00 -8.78
C ASP A 116 0.20 6.07 -9.25
N MET A 117 0.01 6.53 -10.47
CA MET A 117 0.90 7.51 -11.09
C MET A 117 0.90 8.87 -10.40
N HIS A 118 -0.11 9.17 -9.57
CA HIS A 118 -0.16 10.42 -8.80
C HIS A 118 1.05 10.58 -7.87
N PHE A 119 1.66 9.48 -7.44
CA PHE A 119 2.82 9.52 -6.54
C PHE A 119 4.17 9.59 -7.25
N PHE A 120 4.20 9.51 -8.59
CA PHE A 120 5.44 9.48 -9.35
C PHE A 120 5.87 10.87 -9.85
N THR A 121 5.62 11.90 -9.06
CA THR A 121 6.08 13.25 -9.38
C THR A 121 7.54 13.43 -8.96
N ASP A 122 8.24 14.38 -9.58
CA ASP A 122 9.64 14.66 -9.23
C ASP A 122 9.78 15.08 -7.76
N GLN A 123 8.83 15.87 -7.25
CA GLN A 123 8.86 16.33 -5.86
C GLN A 123 8.79 15.18 -4.88
N ILE A 124 7.87 14.23 -5.11
CA ILE A 124 7.71 13.08 -4.22
C ILE A 124 8.90 12.14 -4.34
N LYS A 125 9.40 11.90 -5.55
CA LYS A 125 10.55 11.03 -5.79
C LYS A 125 11.83 11.51 -5.10
N LYS A 126 11.95 12.81 -4.85
CA LYS A 126 13.09 13.38 -4.12
C LYS A 126 13.07 13.03 -2.63
N ILE A 127 11.89 12.73 -2.10
CA ILE A 127 11.69 12.50 -0.66
C ILE A 127 11.57 11.01 -0.36
N VAL A 128 10.95 10.24 -1.26
CA VAL A 128 10.62 8.83 -1.05
C VAL A 128 10.99 8.03 -2.30
N ASN A 129 11.48 6.82 -2.11
CA ASN A 129 11.71 5.89 -3.23
C ASN A 129 10.38 5.27 -3.66
N VAL A 130 9.67 5.95 -4.56
CA VAL A 130 8.41 5.45 -5.13
C VAL A 130 8.74 4.46 -6.23
N ILE A 131 8.12 3.29 -6.20
CA ILE A 131 8.40 2.22 -7.17
C ILE A 131 7.17 1.36 -7.38
N ASN A 132 7.01 0.81 -8.58
CA ASN A 132 5.95 -0.15 -8.84
C ASN A 132 6.44 -1.59 -8.57
N ALA A 133 5.51 -2.53 -8.53
CA ALA A 133 5.82 -3.93 -8.20
C ALA A 133 6.74 -4.58 -9.24
N ARG A 134 6.51 -4.28 -10.51
CA ARG A 134 7.32 -4.85 -11.60
C ARG A 134 8.78 -4.48 -11.46
N ASP A 135 9.05 -3.22 -11.14
CA ASP A 135 10.43 -2.72 -11.03
C ASP A 135 11.07 -3.06 -9.68
N PHE A 136 10.25 -3.25 -8.64
CA PHE A 136 10.75 -3.59 -7.32
C PHE A 136 11.18 -5.05 -7.20
N LEU A 137 10.41 -5.97 -7.75
CA LEU A 137 10.64 -7.41 -7.58
C LEU A 137 12.06 -7.85 -7.94
N PRO A 138 12.67 -7.40 -9.05
CA PRO A 138 14.06 -7.78 -9.35
C PRO A 138 15.09 -7.34 -8.32
N ARG A 139 14.77 -6.31 -7.53
CA ARG A 139 15.70 -5.75 -6.53
C ARG A 139 15.81 -6.62 -5.29
N ILE A 140 14.82 -7.50 -5.06
CA ILE A 140 14.75 -8.33 -3.85
C ILE A 140 14.98 -9.81 -4.14
N LYS A 141 15.28 -10.15 -5.37
CA LYS A 141 15.65 -11.53 -5.73
C LYS A 141 17.10 -11.83 -5.45
#